data_fb8a732009535f4dc91846daa04feabf
#
_entry.id   fb8a732009535f4dc91846daa04feabf
#
_cell.length_a   1.000
_cell.length_b   1.000
_cell.length_c   1.000
_cell.angle_alpha   90.00
_cell.angle_beta   90.00
_cell.angle_gamma   90.00
#
_symmetry.space_group_name_H-M   'P 1'
#
loop_
_entity.id
_entity.type
_entity.pdbx_description
1 polymer ?
#
loop_
_entity_poly.entity_id
_entity_poly.type
_entity_poly.pdbx_seq_one_letter_code
_entity_poly.pdbx_strand_id
1 'polypeptide(L)'
;MCRSEARGLRPAHSSCLSLERHRRERDAYFHTPKHDKIYQMNLWANIESNDANKDVWTQISGNGPRKRARRPNEREIQATLRHWLLHDYVAAYCRTLAATRIFRRCYWVDALGLNAREQTLVPMPEHAENGNSAKKRRKKEPDAPMLPQALLSISLLARELVQEQPPFSLYGLLLSGSRQNAHTTQETLPQDGGVLRSNWLDGGAALLRELEPSPAIFLLNPFAPSLFGNDDLLKIYQRTAPTELLLWLPHQAIGACLQAARSDEQVGLKLTNLLRTDRWKTLPSTEAERAQAIDGFLKLFILSMKRYFSLPIQRLALPVQVGPAWMEYVPSTLLFATRRQDSFQHMNEALCDYRRRLYALVHEGVLAEEWFLIQEQERHAVSLNQLTQRIIQLGRGQRVRRWPDLRQQAMLEYFGQFTLSDYDGVMQHLLQSGEVRCEWRRPRLTSEDPVSPGNDDLLIWR
;
A
#
# COMPACT_ATOMS: atom_id res chain seq x y z
N MET A 1 68.67 6.32 34.70
CA MET A 1 69.55 7.17 33.87
C MET A 1 69.00 7.19 32.45
N CYS A 2 68.64 8.28 32.04
CA CYS A 2 68.69 9.11 30.86
C CYS A 2 67.40 9.91 30.66
N ARG A 3 67.61 11.18 30.77
CA ARG A 3 66.82 12.38 30.44
C ARG A 3 66.37 12.35 28.97
N SER A 4 65.22 12.86 28.73
CA SER A 4 64.72 14.19 28.35
C SER A 4 64.62 14.32 26.85
N GLU A 5 63.51 14.81 26.32
CA GLU A 5 63.34 16.21 25.89
C GLU A 5 61.94 16.45 25.41
N ALA A 6 61.34 17.50 25.95
CA ALA A 6 60.08 18.06 25.50
C ALA A 6 60.33 18.93 24.26
N ARG A 7 59.56 18.74 23.19
CA ARG A 7 59.35 19.77 22.16
C ARG A 7 57.90 19.97 21.93
N GLY A 8 57.45 21.19 22.20
CA GLY A 8 56.12 21.68 22.06
C GLY A 8 55.66 21.72 20.58
N LEU A 9 54.45 21.30 20.38
CA LEU A 9 53.75 21.54 19.12
C LEU A 9 52.49 22.38 19.42
N ARG A 10 52.41 23.50 18.71
CA ARG A 10 51.31 24.48 18.74
C ARG A 10 50.01 23.85 18.28
N PRO A 11 48.84 24.24 18.77
CA PRO A 11 47.56 23.75 18.29
C PRO A 11 47.23 24.35 16.92
N ALA A 12 46.93 23.51 15.95
CA ALA A 12 46.37 23.88 14.66
C ALA A 12 44.87 24.17 14.83
N HIS A 13 44.53 25.43 14.98
CA HIS A 13 43.17 25.95 14.77
C HIS A 13 42.88 26.01 13.27
N SER A 14 42.35 24.97 12.65
CA SER A 14 41.86 25.08 11.26
C SER A 14 40.94 23.96 10.76
N SER A 15 40.29 23.15 11.60
CA SER A 15 39.47 22.04 11.12
C SER A 15 38.00 22.02 11.61
N CYS A 16 37.56 23.01 12.40
CA CYS A 16 36.19 23.05 12.87
C CYS A 16 35.16 23.74 11.91
N LEU A 17 35.65 24.56 10.99
CA LEU A 17 34.74 25.31 10.10
C LEU A 17 34.24 24.50 8.87
N SER A 18 34.90 23.41 8.53
CA SER A 18 34.47 22.57 7.38
C SER A 18 33.38 21.58 7.75
N LEU A 19 33.28 21.18 9.03
CA LEU A 19 32.25 20.24 9.50
C LEU A 19 30.88 20.90 9.73
N GLU A 20 30.87 22.18 10.09
CA GLU A 20 29.62 22.93 10.20
C GLU A 20 29.02 23.31 8.84
N ARG A 21 29.85 23.51 7.80
CA ARG A 21 29.36 23.75 6.45
C ARG A 21 28.71 22.51 5.85
N HIS A 22 29.26 21.32 6.06
CA HIS A 22 28.66 20.06 5.63
C HIS A 22 27.43 19.65 6.43
N ARG A 23 27.25 20.17 7.62
CA ARG A 23 26.04 19.93 8.42
C ARG A 23 24.89 20.82 7.97
N ARG A 24 25.16 22.09 7.61
CA ARG A 24 24.16 23.01 7.03
C ARG A 24 23.72 22.60 5.64
N GLU A 25 24.62 22.06 4.81
CA GLU A 25 24.24 21.53 3.50
C GLU A 25 23.40 20.24 3.59
N ARG A 26 23.59 19.40 4.60
CA ARG A 26 22.73 18.24 4.83
C ARG A 26 21.34 18.60 5.36
N ASP A 27 21.22 19.62 6.17
CA ASP A 27 19.91 20.10 6.65
C ASP A 27 19.12 20.86 5.56
N ALA A 28 19.79 21.41 4.55
CA ALA A 28 19.17 22.03 3.40
C ALA A 28 18.56 21.04 2.40
N TYR A 29 19.02 19.77 2.38
CA TYR A 29 18.48 18.71 1.52
C TYR A 29 17.24 18.02 2.08
N PHE A 30 16.83 18.32 3.34
CA PHE A 30 15.60 17.80 3.96
C PHE A 30 14.44 18.80 3.97
N HIS A 31 14.60 19.98 3.38
CA HIS A 31 13.46 20.77 2.97
C HIS A 31 12.84 20.08 1.73
N THR A 32 11.93 19.14 1.99
CA THR A 32 10.93 18.73 1.01
C THR A 32 10.35 20.01 0.39
N PRO A 33 10.46 20.21 -0.92
CA PRO A 33 9.75 21.28 -1.57
C PRO A 33 8.28 21.12 -1.21
N LYS A 34 7.55 22.23 -1.16
CA LYS A 34 6.11 22.37 -0.89
C LYS A 34 5.21 21.50 -1.81
N HIS A 35 5.60 20.28 -2.10
CA HIS A 35 4.87 19.31 -2.91
C HIS A 35 3.63 18.76 -2.19
N ASP A 36 3.52 18.89 -0.84
CA ASP A 36 2.28 18.53 -0.15
C ASP A 36 1.06 19.35 -0.60
N LYS A 37 1.27 20.51 -1.22
CA LYS A 37 0.17 21.28 -1.83
C LYS A 37 -0.24 20.80 -3.23
N ILE A 38 0.62 20.09 -3.95
CA ILE A 38 0.29 19.59 -5.30
C ILE A 38 -0.61 18.37 -5.21
N TYR A 39 -0.50 17.56 -4.15
CA TYR A 39 -1.41 16.43 -3.92
C TYR A 39 -2.79 16.81 -3.39
N GLN A 40 -2.92 18.02 -2.86
CA GLN A 40 -4.21 18.64 -2.56
C GLN A 40 -4.68 19.60 -3.65
N MET A 41 -4.03 19.68 -4.78
CA MET A 41 -4.69 20.23 -5.94
C MET A 41 -5.89 19.31 -6.23
N ASN A 42 -6.96 19.62 -5.49
CA ASN A 42 -8.29 19.18 -5.80
C ASN A 42 -8.42 19.31 -7.30
N LEU A 43 -8.43 18.18 -8.00
CA LEU A 43 -8.80 18.12 -9.40
C LEU A 43 -10.09 18.92 -9.66
N TRP A 44 -10.82 19.21 -8.61
CA TRP A 44 -12.14 19.82 -8.52
C TRP A 44 -12.12 21.28 -8.05
N ALA A 45 -11.04 21.80 -7.46
CA ALA A 45 -10.98 23.19 -7.01
C ALA A 45 -11.09 24.20 -8.17
N ASN A 46 -10.63 23.81 -9.37
CA ASN A 46 -10.78 24.63 -10.55
C ASN A 46 -12.19 24.56 -11.20
N ILE A 47 -12.99 23.56 -10.83
CA ILE A 47 -14.39 23.42 -11.27
C ILE A 47 -15.32 24.18 -10.31
N GLU A 48 -14.98 24.21 -9.02
CA GLU A 48 -15.76 24.94 -8.01
C GLU A 48 -15.65 26.46 -8.11
N SER A 49 -14.59 26.99 -8.72
CA SER A 49 -14.38 28.44 -8.85
C SER A 49 -15.17 29.09 -9.99
N ASN A 50 -15.85 28.31 -10.81
CA ASN A 50 -16.62 28.84 -11.94
C ASN A 50 -18.13 28.62 -11.72
N ASP A 51 -18.77 29.57 -10.99
CA ASP A 51 -20.22 29.53 -10.71
C ASP A 51 -21.08 29.43 -11.99
N ALA A 52 -20.56 29.88 -13.13
CA ALA A 52 -21.21 29.74 -14.42
C ALA A 52 -21.33 28.26 -14.91
N ASN A 53 -20.44 27.37 -14.45
CA ASN A 53 -20.49 25.94 -14.78
C ASN A 53 -21.47 25.13 -13.90
N LYS A 54 -21.82 25.63 -12.71
CA LYS A 54 -22.78 24.95 -11.83
C LYS A 54 -24.17 24.83 -12.48
N ASP A 55 -24.58 25.86 -13.19
CA ASP A 55 -25.92 25.90 -13.83
C ASP A 55 -26.02 24.96 -15.03
N VAL A 56 -24.92 24.80 -15.78
CA VAL A 56 -24.88 23.87 -16.94
C VAL A 56 -24.94 22.43 -16.47
N TRP A 57 -24.25 22.09 -15.39
CA TRP A 57 -24.27 20.72 -14.84
C TRP A 57 -25.60 20.36 -14.18
N THR A 58 -26.32 21.34 -13.62
CA THR A 58 -27.66 21.14 -13.07
C THR A 58 -28.72 20.93 -14.16
N GLN A 59 -28.54 21.49 -15.34
CA GLN A 59 -29.46 21.33 -16.47
C GLN A 59 -29.25 20.02 -17.25
N ILE A 60 -28.00 19.53 -17.33
CA ILE A 60 -27.65 18.29 -18.03
C ILE A 60 -28.06 17.04 -17.23
N SER A 61 -28.07 17.12 -15.92
CA SER A 61 -28.55 16.03 -15.07
C SER A 61 -30.05 16.05 -14.97
N GLY A 62 -30.70 15.22 -15.76
CA GLY A 62 -32.17 15.10 -15.84
C GLY A 62 -32.85 15.05 -14.47
N ASN A 63 -34.03 15.67 -14.38
CA ASN A 63 -34.88 15.88 -13.20
C ASN A 63 -35.40 14.61 -12.47
N GLY A 64 -34.58 13.56 -12.33
CA GLY A 64 -34.90 12.44 -11.43
C GLY A 64 -34.49 12.78 -9.98
N PRO A 65 -35.23 12.32 -8.96
CA PRO A 65 -34.83 12.51 -7.56
C PRO A 65 -33.47 11.86 -7.37
N ARG A 66 -32.40 12.66 -7.32
CA ARG A 66 -31.05 12.22 -7.06
C ARG A 66 -31.06 11.55 -5.70
N LYS A 67 -30.98 10.22 -5.66
CA LYS A 67 -30.59 9.52 -4.44
C LYS A 67 -29.25 10.15 -4.03
N ARG A 68 -29.25 10.89 -2.92
CA ARG A 68 -28.00 11.44 -2.35
C ARG A 68 -26.99 10.30 -2.28
N ALA A 69 -25.89 10.45 -2.98
CA ALA A 69 -24.82 9.47 -2.94
C ALA A 69 -24.44 9.26 -1.48
N ARG A 70 -24.61 8.03 -1.00
CA ARG A 70 -24.31 7.69 0.38
C ARG A 70 -22.81 7.42 0.47
N ARG A 71 -22.11 8.17 1.32
CA ARG A 71 -20.72 7.84 1.63
C ARG A 71 -20.62 6.42 2.16
N PRO A 72 -19.71 5.59 1.66
CA PRO A 72 -19.51 4.25 2.18
C PRO A 72 -19.09 4.32 3.64
N ASN A 73 -19.65 3.45 4.46
CA ASN A 73 -19.25 3.33 5.85
C ASN A 73 -17.89 2.62 5.97
N GLU A 74 -17.26 2.67 7.14
CA GLU A 74 -15.93 2.09 7.35
C GLU A 74 -15.86 0.60 6.99
N ARG A 75 -16.93 -0.16 7.24
CA ARG A 75 -17.00 -1.60 6.90
C ARG A 75 -17.02 -1.85 5.40
N GLU A 76 -17.76 -1.04 4.65
CA GLU A 76 -17.80 -1.10 3.19
C GLU A 76 -16.43 -0.75 2.59
N ILE A 77 -15.75 0.23 3.18
CA ILE A 77 -14.39 0.62 2.80
C ILE A 77 -13.41 -0.53 3.08
N GLN A 78 -13.48 -1.16 4.25
CA GLN A 78 -12.64 -2.31 4.59
C GLN A 78 -12.90 -3.51 3.67
N ALA A 79 -14.14 -3.76 3.30
CA ALA A 79 -14.49 -4.82 2.34
C ALA A 79 -13.90 -4.52 0.93
N THR A 80 -14.01 -3.27 0.46
CA THR A 80 -13.37 -2.84 -0.79
C THR A 80 -11.85 -2.97 -0.73
N LEU A 81 -11.24 -2.59 0.39
CA LEU A 81 -9.80 -2.72 0.62
C LEU A 81 -9.35 -4.19 0.55
N ARG A 82 -10.06 -5.10 1.24
CA ARG A 82 -9.76 -6.54 1.20
C ARG A 82 -9.84 -7.09 -0.21
N HIS A 83 -10.92 -6.77 -0.91
CA HIS A 83 -11.13 -7.24 -2.29
C HIS A 83 -10.01 -6.77 -3.21
N TRP A 84 -9.69 -5.48 -3.18
CA TRP A 84 -8.60 -4.92 -3.95
C TRP A 84 -7.25 -5.56 -3.61
N LEU A 85 -6.90 -5.65 -2.33
CA LEU A 85 -5.62 -6.24 -1.92
C LEU A 85 -5.50 -7.70 -2.37
N LEU A 86 -6.55 -8.50 -2.20
CA LEU A 86 -6.52 -9.91 -2.59
C LEU A 86 -6.39 -10.08 -4.10
N HIS A 87 -7.17 -9.33 -4.85
CA HIS A 87 -7.20 -9.47 -6.30
C HIS A 87 -5.92 -8.97 -6.99
N ASP A 88 -5.42 -7.80 -6.60
CA ASP A 88 -4.34 -7.14 -7.34
C ASP A 88 -2.97 -7.38 -6.72
N TYR A 89 -2.87 -7.27 -5.40
CA TYR A 89 -1.58 -7.34 -4.72
C TYR A 89 -1.21 -8.77 -4.31
N VAL A 90 -2.08 -9.46 -3.53
CA VAL A 90 -1.78 -10.78 -2.97
C VAL A 90 -1.59 -11.81 -4.06
N ALA A 91 -2.39 -11.74 -5.12
CA ALA A 91 -2.27 -12.62 -6.27
C ALA A 91 -0.88 -12.53 -6.92
N ALA A 92 -0.42 -11.30 -7.23
CA ALA A 92 0.89 -11.06 -7.83
C ALA A 92 2.04 -11.48 -6.89
N TYR A 93 1.93 -11.12 -5.61
CA TYR A 93 2.90 -11.50 -4.58
C TYR A 93 3.04 -13.02 -4.45
N CYS A 94 1.92 -13.75 -4.36
CA CYS A 94 1.93 -15.21 -4.25
C CYS A 94 2.51 -15.89 -5.50
N ARG A 95 2.19 -15.39 -6.71
CA ARG A 95 2.79 -15.92 -7.97
C ARG A 95 4.31 -15.76 -7.96
N THR A 96 4.82 -14.62 -7.50
CA THR A 96 6.26 -14.38 -7.38
C THR A 96 6.91 -15.30 -6.35
N LEU A 97 6.29 -15.49 -5.19
CA LEU A 97 6.79 -16.43 -4.18
C LEU A 97 6.82 -17.88 -4.72
N ALA A 98 5.75 -18.30 -5.37
CA ALA A 98 5.65 -19.62 -5.96
C ALA A 98 6.73 -19.88 -7.03
N ALA A 99 7.00 -18.87 -7.88
CA ALA A 99 8.03 -18.93 -8.92
C ALA A 99 9.45 -19.17 -8.34
N THR A 100 9.72 -18.74 -7.11
CA THR A 100 11.01 -19.01 -6.44
C THR A 100 11.21 -20.49 -6.09
N ARG A 101 10.14 -21.28 -5.99
CA ARG A 101 10.11 -22.69 -5.56
C ARG A 101 10.67 -22.93 -4.15
N ILE A 102 11.02 -21.89 -3.42
CA ILE A 102 11.52 -21.96 -2.03
C ILE A 102 10.35 -22.16 -1.07
N PHE A 103 9.26 -21.42 -1.33
CA PHE A 103 8.10 -21.43 -0.48
C PHE A 103 6.96 -22.25 -1.12
N ARG A 104 6.29 -23.05 -0.29
CA ARG A 104 5.15 -23.86 -0.72
C ARG A 104 3.81 -23.32 -0.23
N ARG A 105 3.85 -22.31 0.64
CA ARG A 105 2.66 -21.70 1.23
C ARG A 105 2.91 -20.25 1.59
N CYS A 106 1.83 -19.48 1.61
CA CYS A 106 1.78 -18.12 2.11
C CYS A 106 0.51 -17.94 2.96
N TYR A 107 0.56 -17.07 3.94
CA TYR A 107 -0.57 -16.77 4.79
C TYR A 107 -1.04 -15.32 4.59
N TRP A 108 -2.34 -15.16 4.42
CA TRP A 108 -3.04 -13.89 4.56
C TRP A 108 -3.65 -13.82 5.95
N VAL A 109 -3.20 -12.90 6.77
CA VAL A 109 -3.68 -12.69 8.15
C VAL A 109 -4.43 -11.37 8.22
N ASP A 110 -5.74 -11.44 8.36
CA ASP A 110 -6.61 -10.27 8.45
C ASP A 110 -7.15 -10.13 9.88
N ALA A 111 -6.72 -9.11 10.58
CA ALA A 111 -7.14 -8.78 11.93
C ALA A 111 -7.90 -7.44 12.02
N LEU A 112 -8.51 -6.98 10.91
CA LEU A 112 -9.41 -5.81 10.96
C LEU A 112 -10.74 -6.12 11.69
N GLY A 113 -11.02 -7.39 11.94
CA GLY A 113 -12.32 -7.87 12.43
C GLY A 113 -13.30 -8.13 11.28
N LEU A 114 -14.27 -8.99 11.54
CA LEU A 114 -15.32 -9.36 10.60
C LEU A 114 -16.66 -8.76 11.05
N ASN A 115 -17.37 -8.16 10.13
CA ASN A 115 -18.75 -7.74 10.39
C ASN A 115 -19.73 -8.90 10.16
N ALA A 116 -20.97 -8.76 10.63
CA ALA A 116 -22.00 -9.81 10.52
C ALA A 116 -22.25 -10.28 9.07
N ARG A 117 -22.15 -9.38 8.08
CA ARG A 117 -22.33 -9.72 6.67
C ARG A 117 -21.17 -10.56 6.13
N GLU A 118 -19.94 -10.24 6.53
CA GLU A 118 -18.74 -11.00 6.12
C GLU A 118 -18.67 -12.37 6.79
N GLN A 119 -19.36 -12.54 7.94
CA GLN A 119 -19.53 -13.82 8.63
C GLN A 119 -20.65 -14.67 8.05
N THR A 120 -21.50 -14.12 7.16
CA THR A 120 -22.57 -14.87 6.52
C THR A 120 -21.97 -16.00 5.69
N LEU A 121 -22.47 -17.20 5.92
CA LEU A 121 -22.07 -18.36 5.14
C LEU A 121 -22.65 -18.29 3.72
N VAL A 122 -21.83 -18.52 2.73
CA VAL A 122 -22.21 -18.50 1.31
C VAL A 122 -21.83 -19.85 0.70
N PRO A 123 -22.71 -20.43 -0.14
CA PRO A 123 -22.37 -21.64 -0.87
C PRO A 123 -21.18 -21.36 -1.78
N MET A 124 -20.25 -22.32 -1.80
CA MET A 124 -19.11 -22.23 -2.69
C MET A 124 -19.57 -22.40 -4.14
N PRO A 125 -19.12 -21.53 -5.07
CA PRO A 125 -19.47 -21.71 -6.47
C PRO A 125 -18.90 -23.03 -6.96
N GLU A 126 -19.79 -23.94 -7.39
CA GLU A 126 -19.39 -25.14 -8.08
C GLU A 126 -18.74 -24.78 -9.41
N HIS A 127 -17.69 -25.46 -9.79
CA HIS A 127 -17.11 -25.31 -11.11
C HIS A 127 -18.22 -25.55 -12.14
N ALA A 128 -18.50 -24.54 -12.97
CA ALA A 128 -19.33 -24.71 -14.14
C ALA A 128 -18.62 -25.67 -15.10
N GLU A 129 -18.77 -26.97 -14.87
CA GLU A 129 -18.48 -27.94 -15.89
C GLU A 129 -19.42 -27.67 -17.05
N ASN A 130 -18.85 -27.28 -18.18
CA ASN A 130 -19.53 -27.14 -19.45
C ASN A 130 -20.20 -28.49 -19.81
N GLY A 131 -21.44 -28.65 -19.44
CA GLY A 131 -22.19 -29.86 -19.73
C GLY A 131 -23.67 -29.56 -19.91
N ASN A 132 -24.10 -29.47 -21.17
CA ASN A 132 -25.49 -29.57 -21.57
C ASN A 132 -26.12 -30.79 -20.89
N SER A 133 -26.90 -30.61 -19.86
CA SER A 133 -27.70 -31.70 -19.31
C SER A 133 -29.08 -31.21 -18.87
N ALA A 134 -30.04 -31.78 -19.54
CA ALA A 134 -31.45 -31.64 -19.39
C ALA A 134 -31.93 -31.74 -17.93
N LYS A 135 -32.97 -30.98 -17.63
CA LYS A 135 -33.87 -31.03 -16.48
C LYS A 135 -33.98 -32.43 -15.86
N LYS A 136 -33.19 -32.73 -14.85
CA LYS A 136 -33.44 -33.86 -13.94
C LYS A 136 -33.79 -33.34 -12.56
N ARG A 137 -34.83 -33.92 -11.97
CA ARG A 137 -35.42 -33.69 -10.67
C ARG A 137 -34.32 -33.47 -9.61
N ARG A 138 -34.40 -32.33 -8.89
CA ARG A 138 -33.62 -32.00 -7.69
C ARG A 138 -33.74 -33.14 -6.65
N LYS A 139 -32.85 -34.08 -6.67
CA LYS A 139 -32.44 -34.81 -5.47
C LYS A 139 -31.74 -33.79 -4.59
N LYS A 140 -32.08 -33.76 -3.30
CA LYS A 140 -31.41 -32.97 -2.28
C LYS A 140 -29.90 -33.30 -2.39
N GLU A 141 -29.15 -32.43 -3.03
CA GLU A 141 -27.69 -32.54 -3.11
C GLU A 141 -27.12 -32.43 -1.71
N PRO A 142 -26.05 -33.19 -1.40
CA PRO A 142 -25.33 -33.03 -0.14
C PRO A 142 -24.91 -31.58 -0.01
N ASP A 143 -25.10 -31.01 1.19
CA ASP A 143 -24.88 -29.61 1.51
C ASP A 143 -23.56 -29.13 0.92
N ALA A 144 -23.63 -28.24 -0.06
CA ALA A 144 -22.45 -27.60 -0.63
C ALA A 144 -21.63 -26.94 0.52
N PRO A 145 -20.32 -27.01 0.50
CA PRO A 145 -19.52 -26.45 1.57
C PRO A 145 -19.82 -24.94 1.71
N MET A 146 -20.25 -24.56 2.88
CA MET A 146 -20.61 -23.18 3.20
C MET A 146 -19.38 -22.48 3.76
N LEU A 147 -18.97 -21.36 3.15
CA LEU A 147 -17.84 -20.55 3.60
C LEU A 147 -18.31 -19.17 4.06
N PRO A 148 -17.65 -18.58 5.10
CA PRO A 148 -17.82 -17.17 5.36
C PRO A 148 -17.49 -16.34 4.11
N GLN A 149 -18.35 -15.38 3.78
CA GLN A 149 -18.17 -14.55 2.60
C GLN A 149 -16.78 -13.90 2.54
N ALA A 150 -16.22 -13.57 3.71
CA ALA A 150 -14.88 -12.99 3.80
C ALA A 150 -13.76 -13.97 3.36
N LEU A 151 -13.99 -15.29 3.42
CA LEU A 151 -13.03 -16.31 2.98
C LEU A 151 -13.21 -16.68 1.51
N LEU A 152 -14.33 -16.37 0.89
CA LEU A 152 -14.64 -16.80 -0.47
C LEU A 152 -13.58 -16.32 -1.48
N SER A 153 -13.25 -15.03 -1.46
CA SER A 153 -12.24 -14.46 -2.36
C SER A 153 -10.86 -15.09 -2.17
N ILE A 154 -10.50 -15.40 -0.91
CA ILE A 154 -9.24 -16.07 -0.60
C ILE A 154 -9.24 -17.50 -1.14
N SER A 155 -10.34 -18.24 -0.95
CA SER A 155 -10.45 -19.62 -1.41
C SER A 155 -10.44 -19.71 -2.94
N LEU A 156 -11.07 -18.77 -3.64
CA LEU A 156 -11.02 -18.68 -5.09
C LEU A 156 -9.58 -18.44 -5.58
N LEU A 157 -8.91 -17.43 -5.02
CA LEU A 157 -7.51 -17.14 -5.35
C LEU A 157 -6.58 -18.32 -5.01
N ALA A 158 -6.78 -18.97 -3.86
CA ALA A 158 -6.00 -20.15 -3.47
C ALA A 158 -6.11 -21.28 -4.50
N ARG A 159 -7.30 -21.51 -5.03
CA ARG A 159 -7.53 -22.53 -6.08
C ARG A 159 -6.85 -22.16 -7.40
N GLU A 160 -6.95 -20.92 -7.84
CA GLU A 160 -6.24 -20.42 -9.02
C GLU A 160 -4.74 -20.64 -8.88
N LEU A 161 -4.16 -20.26 -7.73
CA LEU A 161 -2.73 -20.42 -7.47
C LEU A 161 -2.28 -21.89 -7.48
N VAL A 162 -3.07 -22.79 -6.91
CA VAL A 162 -2.77 -24.24 -6.95
C VAL A 162 -2.80 -24.79 -8.38
N GLN A 163 -3.70 -24.30 -9.21
CA GLN A 163 -3.77 -24.70 -10.61
C GLN A 163 -2.60 -24.15 -11.44
N GLU A 164 -2.24 -22.88 -11.21
CA GLU A 164 -1.16 -22.20 -11.96
C GLU A 164 0.24 -22.66 -11.52
N GLN A 165 0.45 -22.87 -10.24
CA GLN A 165 1.76 -23.06 -9.60
C GLN A 165 1.76 -24.19 -8.56
N PRO A 166 1.46 -25.45 -8.92
CA PRO A 166 1.51 -26.53 -7.93
C PRO A 166 2.97 -26.74 -7.47
N PRO A 167 3.25 -27.00 -6.18
CA PRO A 167 2.34 -27.25 -5.05
C PRO A 167 2.13 -26.04 -4.12
N PHE A 168 2.10 -24.81 -4.63
CA PHE A 168 1.96 -23.62 -3.80
C PHE A 168 0.52 -23.45 -3.30
N SER A 169 0.35 -23.04 -2.02
CA SER A 169 -0.94 -22.85 -1.39
C SER A 169 -1.02 -21.51 -0.67
N LEU A 170 -2.15 -20.82 -0.78
CA LEU A 170 -2.50 -19.63 -0.01
C LEU A 170 -3.51 -20.00 1.07
N TYR A 171 -3.26 -19.57 2.32
CA TYR A 171 -4.15 -19.77 3.46
C TYR A 171 -4.64 -18.45 4.00
N GLY A 172 -5.97 -18.30 4.16
CA GLY A 172 -6.60 -17.15 4.77
C GLY A 172 -6.90 -17.34 6.24
N LEU A 173 -6.38 -16.49 7.10
CA LEU A 173 -6.64 -16.48 8.53
C LEU A 173 -7.32 -15.16 8.92
N LEU A 174 -8.60 -15.22 9.21
CA LEU A 174 -9.41 -14.05 9.55
C LEU A 174 -9.69 -14.02 11.04
N LEU A 175 -9.35 -12.93 11.72
CA LEU A 175 -9.64 -12.75 13.15
C LEU A 175 -10.99 -12.06 13.31
N SER A 176 -11.93 -12.71 14.01
CA SER A 176 -13.30 -12.19 14.14
C SER A 176 -13.45 -11.00 15.10
N GLY A 177 -12.44 -10.76 15.95
CA GLY A 177 -12.47 -9.64 16.91
C GLY A 177 -13.33 -9.84 18.14
N SER A 178 -14.18 -10.89 18.22
CA SER A 178 -15.12 -11.10 19.30
C SER A 178 -15.03 -12.50 19.92
N ARG A 179 -14.99 -12.55 21.24
CA ARG A 179 -15.15 -13.81 22.00
C ARG A 179 -16.62 -14.27 22.12
N GLN A 180 -17.59 -13.40 21.83
CA GLN A 180 -18.98 -13.60 22.25
C GLN A 180 -19.79 -14.61 21.44
N ASN A 181 -19.33 -15.05 20.27
CA ASN A 181 -20.06 -16.01 19.44
C ASN A 181 -19.49 -17.43 19.57
N ALA A 182 -19.29 -17.89 20.79
CA ALA A 182 -18.68 -19.19 21.12
C ALA A 182 -19.55 -20.42 20.78
N HIS A 183 -20.72 -20.28 20.19
CA HIS A 183 -21.66 -21.37 19.98
C HIS A 183 -21.74 -21.95 18.56
N THR A 184 -20.96 -21.46 17.63
CA THR A 184 -20.89 -22.11 16.32
C THR A 184 -19.72 -23.09 16.30
N THR A 185 -20.07 -24.32 16.10
CA THR A 185 -19.28 -25.53 15.82
C THR A 185 -17.82 -25.23 15.41
N GLN A 186 -16.94 -26.03 15.97
CA GLN A 186 -15.58 -26.24 15.55
C GLN A 186 -15.64 -26.85 14.13
N GLU A 187 -16.02 -26.02 13.17
CA GLU A 187 -16.02 -26.43 11.77
C GLU A 187 -14.57 -26.67 11.37
N THR A 188 -14.34 -27.82 10.82
CA THR A 188 -13.08 -28.16 10.14
C THR A 188 -12.69 -26.98 9.26
N LEU A 189 -11.57 -26.36 9.57
CA LEU A 189 -11.01 -25.27 8.76
C LEU A 189 -11.02 -25.73 7.31
N PRO A 190 -11.61 -24.95 6.38
CA PRO A 190 -11.44 -25.22 4.96
C PRO A 190 -9.96 -25.40 4.66
N GLN A 191 -9.63 -26.21 3.68
CA GLN A 191 -8.21 -26.45 3.29
C GLN A 191 -7.44 -25.15 3.02
N ASP A 192 -8.15 -24.05 2.72
CA ASP A 192 -7.60 -22.77 2.31
C ASP A 192 -7.57 -21.71 3.44
N GLY A 193 -7.91 -22.08 4.68
CA GLY A 193 -7.87 -21.15 5.82
C GLY A 193 -9.08 -21.24 6.76
N GLY A 194 -9.29 -20.22 7.59
CA GLY A 194 -10.36 -20.21 8.56
C GLY A 194 -10.54 -18.90 9.32
N VAL A 195 -11.61 -18.88 10.13
CA VAL A 195 -11.91 -17.77 11.03
C VAL A 195 -11.45 -18.12 12.44
N LEU A 196 -10.54 -17.31 12.97
CA LEU A 196 -10.07 -17.42 14.36
C LEU A 196 -10.93 -16.55 15.26
N ARG A 197 -11.52 -17.13 16.31
CA ARG A 197 -12.34 -16.41 17.29
C ARG A 197 -11.48 -15.71 18.32
N SER A 198 -10.67 -14.79 17.85
CA SER A 198 -9.74 -14.03 18.67
C SER A 198 -9.49 -12.67 18.02
N ASN A 199 -8.96 -11.74 18.78
CA ASN A 199 -8.38 -10.52 18.23
C ASN A 199 -6.85 -10.66 18.20
N TRP A 200 -6.18 -9.67 17.61
CA TRP A 200 -4.73 -9.68 17.47
C TRP A 200 -4.00 -9.69 18.82
N LEU A 201 -4.47 -8.91 19.80
CA LEU A 201 -3.81 -8.78 21.11
C LEU A 201 -3.83 -10.09 21.90
N ASP A 202 -4.93 -10.85 21.79
CA ASP A 202 -5.10 -12.12 22.51
C ASP A 202 -4.42 -13.30 21.78
N GLY A 203 -4.55 -13.37 20.47
CA GLY A 203 -4.14 -14.54 19.67
C GLY A 203 -2.88 -14.36 18.84
N GLY A 204 -2.45 -13.13 18.56
CA GLY A 204 -1.38 -12.84 17.60
C GLY A 204 -0.05 -13.50 17.94
N ALA A 205 0.32 -13.56 19.22
CA ALA A 205 1.58 -14.16 19.64
C ALA A 205 1.63 -15.68 19.42
N ALA A 206 0.51 -16.38 19.60
CA ALA A 206 0.41 -17.81 19.29
C ALA A 206 0.43 -18.05 17.79
N LEU A 207 -0.38 -17.26 17.06
CA LEU A 207 -0.44 -17.33 15.61
C LEU A 207 0.93 -17.11 14.96
N LEU A 208 1.70 -16.12 15.41
CA LEU A 208 3.02 -15.84 14.87
C LEU A 208 3.99 -17.01 15.02
N ARG A 209 3.91 -17.77 16.11
CA ARG A 209 4.75 -18.98 16.30
C ARG A 209 4.43 -20.06 15.28
N GLU A 210 3.14 -20.26 14.99
CA GLU A 210 2.69 -21.23 13.98
C GLU A 210 3.11 -20.82 12.55
N LEU A 211 3.16 -19.51 12.28
CA LEU A 211 3.48 -18.97 10.96
C LEU A 211 4.99 -18.76 10.73
N GLU A 212 5.83 -18.93 11.76
CA GLU A 212 7.24 -18.48 11.74
C GLU A 212 8.02 -18.84 10.47
N PRO A 213 8.00 -20.08 9.94
CA PRO A 213 8.83 -20.43 8.78
C PRO A 213 8.24 -20.00 7.44
N SER A 214 7.03 -19.46 7.42
CA SER A 214 6.28 -19.23 6.18
C SER A 214 6.11 -17.75 5.87
N PRO A 215 6.12 -17.37 4.58
CA PRO A 215 5.72 -16.03 4.16
C PRO A 215 4.32 -15.67 4.67
N ALA A 216 4.14 -14.41 5.07
CA ALA A 216 2.86 -13.94 5.55
C ALA A 216 2.63 -12.45 5.24
N ILE A 217 1.37 -12.13 4.98
CA ILE A 217 0.87 -10.77 4.78
C ILE A 217 -0.07 -10.48 5.95
N PHE A 218 0.19 -9.43 6.71
CA PHE A 218 -0.61 -9.01 7.87
C PHE A 218 -1.38 -7.74 7.54
N LEU A 219 -2.70 -7.78 7.69
CA LEU A 219 -3.59 -6.62 7.61
C LEU A 219 -4.17 -6.33 9.00
N LEU A 220 -3.72 -5.23 9.63
CA LEU A 220 -4.01 -4.93 11.03
C LEU A 220 -4.55 -3.51 11.18
N ASN A 221 -5.35 -3.30 12.24
CA ASN A 221 -5.70 -1.98 12.75
C ASN A 221 -5.12 -1.81 14.16
N PRO A 222 -4.08 -0.99 14.37
CA PRO A 222 -3.44 -0.85 15.67
C PRO A 222 -4.27 -0.11 16.72
N PHE A 223 -5.48 0.35 16.38
CA PHE A 223 -6.41 0.99 17.29
C PHE A 223 -7.57 0.08 17.72
N ALA A 224 -7.69 -1.11 17.15
CA ALA A 224 -8.82 -2.01 17.40
C ALA A 224 -8.34 -3.43 17.80
N PRO A 225 -8.93 -4.05 18.85
CA PRO A 225 -10.02 -3.56 19.72
C PRO A 225 -9.56 -2.50 20.73
N SER A 226 -8.27 -2.35 20.94
CA SER A 226 -7.64 -1.31 21.77
C SER A 226 -6.31 -0.91 21.15
N LEU A 227 -5.72 0.19 21.64
CA LEU A 227 -4.43 0.65 21.17
C LEU A 227 -3.35 -0.42 21.37
N PHE A 228 -2.61 -0.73 20.29
CA PHE A 228 -1.46 -1.64 20.36
C PHE A 228 -0.28 -0.95 21.05
N GLY A 229 0.54 -1.73 21.73
CA GLY A 229 1.90 -1.34 22.08
C GLY A 229 2.88 -1.74 20.99
N ASN A 230 4.13 -1.29 21.12
CA ASN A 230 5.19 -1.71 20.20
C ASN A 230 5.41 -3.24 20.23
N ASP A 231 5.26 -3.86 21.39
CA ASP A 231 5.50 -5.30 21.57
C ASP A 231 4.52 -6.17 20.80
N ASP A 232 3.31 -5.64 20.56
CA ASP A 232 2.28 -6.32 19.76
C ASP A 232 2.64 -6.40 18.27
N LEU A 233 3.46 -5.47 17.78
CA LEU A 233 3.96 -5.41 16.42
C LEU A 233 5.41 -5.89 16.27
N LEU A 234 6.19 -5.81 17.34
CA LEU A 234 7.63 -6.11 17.32
C LEU A 234 7.92 -7.53 16.79
N LYS A 235 7.11 -8.49 17.18
CA LYS A 235 7.26 -9.89 16.73
C LYS A 235 7.06 -10.02 15.21
N ILE A 236 6.18 -9.22 14.61
CA ILE A 236 6.02 -9.16 13.14
C ILE A 236 7.28 -8.54 12.53
N TYR A 237 7.78 -7.45 13.11
CA TYR A 237 8.98 -6.77 12.61
C TYR A 237 10.22 -7.65 12.64
N GLN A 238 10.32 -8.58 13.59
CA GLN A 238 11.47 -9.46 13.80
C GLN A 238 11.39 -10.78 13.03
N ARG A 239 10.28 -11.06 12.33
CA ARG A 239 10.17 -12.28 11.52
C ARG A 239 11.27 -12.35 10.49
N THR A 240 11.84 -13.55 10.31
CA THR A 240 12.88 -13.84 9.32
C THR A 240 12.27 -14.21 7.96
N ALA A 241 11.12 -14.87 7.95
CA ALA A 241 10.40 -15.20 6.73
C ALA A 241 9.88 -13.93 6.03
N PRO A 242 9.66 -13.96 4.70
CA PRO A 242 9.07 -12.87 3.96
C PRO A 242 7.78 -12.38 4.62
N THR A 243 7.78 -11.10 4.97
CA THR A 243 6.70 -10.51 5.78
C THR A 243 6.30 -9.17 5.20
N GLU A 244 5.03 -9.09 4.85
CA GLU A 244 4.37 -7.88 4.39
C GLU A 244 3.47 -7.35 5.51
N LEU A 245 3.52 -6.06 5.77
CA LEU A 245 2.70 -5.44 6.80
C LEU A 245 1.87 -4.32 6.22
N LEU A 246 0.57 -4.44 6.40
CA LEU A 246 -0.45 -3.49 5.99
C LEU A 246 -1.16 -2.99 7.26
N LEU A 247 -1.00 -1.70 7.58
CA LEU A 247 -1.64 -1.11 8.75
C LEU A 247 -2.73 -0.14 8.30
N TRP A 248 -3.97 -0.48 8.61
CA TRP A 248 -5.12 0.37 8.37
C TRP A 248 -5.28 1.37 9.51
N LEU A 249 -5.16 2.65 9.22
CA LEU A 249 -5.14 3.75 10.19
C LEU A 249 -6.28 4.74 9.91
N PRO A 250 -7.48 4.55 10.50
CA PRO A 250 -8.56 5.52 10.40
C PRO A 250 -8.15 6.85 11.06
N HIS A 251 -8.30 7.95 10.35
CA HIS A 251 -7.93 9.28 10.86
C HIS A 251 -8.73 9.66 12.10
N GLN A 252 -9.98 9.22 12.19
CA GLN A 252 -10.79 9.41 13.39
C GLN A 252 -10.20 8.68 14.60
N ALA A 253 -9.72 7.45 14.42
CA ALA A 253 -9.10 6.67 15.49
C ALA A 253 -7.78 7.29 15.96
N ILE A 254 -6.97 7.82 15.03
CA ILE A 254 -5.76 8.58 15.37
C ILE A 254 -6.11 9.78 16.23
N GLY A 255 -7.08 10.60 15.79
CA GLY A 255 -7.50 11.79 16.52
C GLY A 255 -8.02 11.47 17.92
N ALA A 256 -8.90 10.46 18.04
CA ALA A 256 -9.43 9.99 19.33
C ALA A 256 -8.31 9.46 20.24
N CYS A 257 -7.37 8.71 19.70
CA CYS A 257 -6.21 8.20 20.44
C CYS A 257 -5.32 9.34 20.98
N LEU A 258 -5.02 10.35 20.16
CA LEU A 258 -4.24 11.51 20.57
C LEU A 258 -4.94 12.32 21.68
N GLN A 259 -6.25 12.48 21.61
CA GLN A 259 -7.04 13.13 22.68
C GLN A 259 -7.04 12.32 23.95
N ALA A 260 -7.33 11.01 23.88
CA ALA A 260 -7.31 10.11 25.01
C ALA A 260 -5.94 10.07 25.69
N ALA A 261 -4.86 10.02 24.92
CA ALA A 261 -3.49 9.98 25.44
C ALA A 261 -3.08 11.25 26.21
N ARG A 262 -3.76 12.39 26.00
CA ARG A 262 -3.54 13.63 26.76
C ARG A 262 -4.28 13.67 28.09
N SER A 263 -5.41 12.97 28.18
CA SER A 263 -6.25 12.91 29.39
C SER A 263 -6.01 11.67 30.26
N ASP A 264 -5.51 10.59 29.66
CA ASP A 264 -5.26 9.30 30.31
C ASP A 264 -3.78 8.92 30.19
N GLU A 265 -3.10 8.87 31.32
CA GLU A 265 -1.66 8.55 31.39
C GLU A 265 -1.37 7.14 30.85
N GLN A 266 -2.24 6.16 31.07
CA GLN A 266 -2.05 4.78 30.60
C GLN A 266 -2.11 4.71 29.07
N VAL A 267 -3.04 5.43 28.46
CA VAL A 267 -3.11 5.56 26.98
C VAL A 267 -1.88 6.30 26.47
N GLY A 268 -1.44 7.35 27.15
CA GLY A 268 -0.24 8.12 26.82
C GLY A 268 1.03 7.25 26.86
N LEU A 269 1.18 6.40 27.84
CA LEU A 269 2.30 5.44 27.95
C LEU A 269 2.26 4.41 26.82
N LYS A 270 1.08 3.84 26.51
CA LYS A 270 0.94 2.91 25.38
C LYS A 270 1.27 3.59 24.04
N LEU A 271 0.80 4.81 23.85
CA LEU A 271 1.09 5.58 22.62
C LEU A 271 2.59 5.90 22.51
N THR A 272 3.24 6.29 23.60
CA THR A 272 4.70 6.49 23.66
C THR A 272 5.45 5.21 23.32
N ASN A 273 4.98 4.06 23.83
CA ASN A 273 5.53 2.76 23.52
C ASN A 273 5.36 2.42 22.02
N LEU A 274 4.18 2.60 21.45
CA LEU A 274 3.90 2.34 20.03
C LEU A 274 4.78 3.20 19.11
N LEU A 275 4.87 4.50 19.38
CA LEU A 275 5.63 5.47 18.58
C LEU A 275 7.13 5.49 18.95
N ARG A 276 7.52 4.89 20.08
CA ARG A 276 8.88 4.91 20.65
C ARG A 276 9.45 6.30 20.89
N THR A 277 8.57 7.25 21.13
CA THR A 277 8.90 8.65 21.39
C THR A 277 7.70 9.34 22.05
N ASP A 278 7.99 10.33 22.86
CA ASP A 278 6.98 11.19 23.48
C ASP A 278 6.70 12.46 22.65
N ARG A 279 7.32 12.61 21.48
CA ARG A 279 7.11 13.78 20.57
C ARG A 279 5.66 13.93 20.12
N TRP A 280 4.82 12.90 20.24
CA TRP A 280 3.39 13.03 19.98
C TRP A 280 2.72 14.09 20.86
N LYS A 281 3.29 14.40 22.05
CA LYS A 281 2.80 15.45 22.98
C LYS A 281 2.89 16.85 22.37
N THR A 282 3.81 17.06 21.41
CA THR A 282 3.99 18.35 20.73
C THR A 282 3.09 18.51 19.50
N LEU A 283 2.32 17.48 19.13
CA LEU A 283 1.40 17.56 18.01
C LEU A 283 0.23 18.51 18.35
N PRO A 284 -0.32 19.21 17.37
CA PRO A 284 -1.46 20.09 17.58
C PRO A 284 -2.65 19.39 18.26
N SER A 285 -3.43 20.12 19.05
CA SER A 285 -4.59 19.60 19.77
C SER A 285 -5.91 20.18 19.33
N THR A 286 -5.87 21.23 18.51
CA THR A 286 -7.08 21.91 18.05
C THR A 286 -7.71 21.17 16.87
N GLU A 287 -9.05 21.24 16.75
CA GLU A 287 -9.76 20.62 15.62
C GLU A 287 -9.35 21.25 14.27
N ALA A 288 -9.05 22.56 14.28
CA ALA A 288 -8.57 23.25 13.07
C ALA A 288 -7.23 22.68 12.54
N GLU A 289 -6.39 22.16 13.42
CA GLU A 289 -5.08 21.60 13.08
C GLU A 289 -5.06 20.06 13.05
N ARG A 290 -6.22 19.44 13.12
CA ARG A 290 -6.37 17.96 13.16
C ARG A 290 -5.63 17.26 12.03
N ALA A 291 -5.68 17.78 10.82
CA ALA A 291 -4.96 17.22 9.68
C ALA A 291 -3.44 17.21 9.91
N GLN A 292 -2.91 18.28 10.48
CA GLN A 292 -1.48 18.39 10.84
C GLN A 292 -1.10 17.43 11.97
N ALA A 293 -1.98 17.25 12.97
CA ALA A 293 -1.77 16.29 14.04
C ALA A 293 -1.71 14.85 13.51
N ILE A 294 -2.64 14.48 12.60
CA ILE A 294 -2.66 13.17 11.94
C ILE A 294 -1.40 12.96 11.12
N ASP A 295 -0.99 13.93 10.31
CA ASP A 295 0.24 13.82 9.51
C ASP A 295 1.47 13.68 10.40
N GLY A 296 1.56 14.45 11.48
CA GLY A 296 2.61 14.33 12.48
C GLY A 296 2.66 12.94 13.13
N PHE A 297 1.50 12.40 13.52
CA PHE A 297 1.38 11.04 14.04
C PHE A 297 1.92 10.01 13.03
N LEU A 298 1.46 10.07 11.79
CA LEU A 298 1.88 9.14 10.74
C LEU A 298 3.39 9.20 10.50
N LYS A 299 3.99 10.40 10.52
CA LYS A 299 5.45 10.57 10.42
C LYS A 299 6.17 9.89 11.58
N LEU A 300 5.72 10.09 12.83
CA LEU A 300 6.31 9.46 14.00
C LEU A 300 6.17 7.94 13.96
N PHE A 301 5.02 7.44 13.54
CA PHE A 301 4.78 6.00 13.44
C PHE A 301 5.68 5.35 12.38
N ILE A 302 5.80 5.94 11.20
CA ILE A 302 6.72 5.48 10.17
C ILE A 302 8.17 5.47 10.68
N LEU A 303 8.59 6.52 11.40
CA LEU A 303 9.94 6.58 11.99
C LEU A 303 10.17 5.47 13.00
N SER A 304 9.17 5.09 13.80
CA SER A 304 9.29 3.99 14.78
C SER A 304 9.54 2.64 14.11
N MET A 305 9.01 2.44 12.91
CA MET A 305 9.11 1.19 12.14
C MET A 305 10.31 1.15 11.17
N LYS A 306 10.83 2.33 10.75
CA LYS A 306 11.83 2.45 9.67
C LYS A 306 13.04 1.53 9.83
N ARG A 307 13.48 1.26 11.04
CA ARG A 307 14.66 0.41 11.30
C ARG A 307 14.46 -1.07 10.98
N TYR A 308 13.21 -1.51 10.85
CA TYR A 308 12.87 -2.91 10.63
C TYR A 308 12.64 -3.27 9.17
N PHE A 309 12.46 -2.26 8.33
CA PHE A 309 12.18 -2.43 6.91
C PHE A 309 13.28 -1.74 6.09
N SER A 310 13.84 -2.49 5.14
CA SER A 310 14.91 -1.98 4.26
C SER A 310 14.40 -0.98 3.24
N LEU A 311 13.12 -1.11 2.87
CA LEU A 311 12.46 -0.19 1.94
C LEU A 311 11.66 0.87 2.71
N PRO A 312 11.52 2.07 2.16
CA PRO A 312 10.69 3.11 2.74
C PRO A 312 9.23 2.67 2.87
N ILE A 313 8.64 2.89 4.04
CA ILE A 313 7.23 2.60 4.30
C ILE A 313 6.36 3.57 3.50
N GLN A 314 5.42 3.04 2.73
CA GLN A 314 4.54 3.82 1.88
C GLN A 314 3.24 4.18 2.60
N ARG A 315 2.78 5.40 2.37
CA ARG A 315 1.48 5.91 2.82
C ARG A 315 0.51 5.87 1.65
N LEU A 316 -0.47 5.01 1.72
CA LEU A 316 -1.46 4.84 0.67
C LEU A 316 -2.75 5.53 1.06
N ALA A 317 -3.17 6.51 0.26
CA ALA A 317 -4.49 7.09 0.32
C ALA A 317 -5.37 6.40 -0.73
N LEU A 318 -6.50 5.83 -0.31
CA LEU A 318 -7.38 5.07 -1.17
C LEU A 318 -8.56 5.94 -1.59
N PRO A 319 -8.77 6.19 -2.89
CA PRO A 319 -10.00 6.76 -3.38
C PRO A 319 -11.11 5.70 -3.37
N VAL A 320 -12.33 6.12 -3.12
CA VAL A 320 -13.53 5.27 -3.22
C VAL A 320 -14.60 6.00 -4.00
N GLN A 321 -15.45 5.25 -4.67
CA GLN A 321 -16.64 5.81 -5.32
C GLN A 321 -17.66 6.23 -4.26
N VAL A 322 -18.14 7.46 -4.34
CA VAL A 322 -19.17 8.01 -3.44
C VAL A 322 -20.48 8.23 -4.17
N GLY A 323 -20.45 8.26 -5.50
CA GLY A 323 -21.62 8.43 -6.35
C GLY A 323 -21.24 8.39 -7.83
N PRO A 324 -22.24 8.54 -8.75
CA PRO A 324 -21.95 8.66 -10.17
C PRO A 324 -20.99 9.83 -10.43
N ALA A 325 -19.94 9.59 -11.18
CA ALA A 325 -18.88 10.55 -11.51
C ALA A 325 -18.17 11.21 -10.31
N TRP A 326 -18.23 10.60 -9.14
CA TRP A 326 -17.64 11.18 -7.92
C TRP A 326 -16.80 10.19 -7.14
N MET A 327 -15.55 10.58 -6.87
CA MET A 327 -14.62 9.86 -6.01
C MET A 327 -14.16 10.74 -4.85
N GLU A 328 -14.02 10.16 -3.68
CA GLU A 328 -13.41 10.81 -2.52
C GLU A 328 -12.30 9.92 -1.96
N TYR A 329 -11.29 10.55 -1.39
CA TYR A 329 -10.30 9.82 -0.59
C TYR A 329 -10.88 9.49 0.78
N VAL A 330 -10.73 8.24 1.18
CA VAL A 330 -11.16 7.79 2.50
C VAL A 330 -10.35 8.52 3.57
N PRO A 331 -10.99 9.00 4.67
CA PRO A 331 -10.28 9.60 5.79
C PRO A 331 -9.53 8.56 6.63
N SER A 332 -8.65 7.83 5.99
CA SER A 332 -7.77 6.81 6.57
C SER A 332 -6.52 6.65 5.70
N THR A 333 -5.49 6.11 6.31
CA THR A 333 -4.22 5.81 5.64
C THR A 333 -3.93 4.33 5.77
N LEU A 334 -3.58 3.68 4.66
CA LEU A 334 -2.98 2.36 4.69
C LEU A 334 -1.47 2.52 4.65
N LEU A 335 -0.76 2.08 5.70
CA LEU A 335 0.70 1.99 5.66
C LEU A 335 1.09 0.64 5.09
N PHE A 336 1.95 0.65 4.10
CA PHE A 336 2.54 -0.56 3.52
C PHE A 336 4.02 -0.62 3.83
N ALA A 337 4.46 -1.70 4.45
CA ALA A 337 5.85 -1.94 4.82
C ALA A 337 6.29 -3.32 4.34
N THR A 338 7.39 -3.37 3.60
CA THR A 338 7.99 -4.57 3.05
C THR A 338 9.53 -4.50 3.11
N ARG A 339 10.18 -5.67 3.05
CA ARG A 339 11.63 -5.78 2.86
C ARG A 339 12.00 -6.23 1.45
N ARG A 340 11.00 -6.55 0.62
CA ARG A 340 11.16 -7.13 -0.70
C ARG A 340 10.90 -6.09 -1.78
N GLN A 341 11.84 -5.98 -2.71
CA GLN A 341 11.72 -5.05 -3.84
C GLN A 341 10.60 -5.45 -4.80
N ASP A 342 10.42 -6.74 -5.05
CA ASP A 342 9.35 -7.25 -5.89
C ASP A 342 7.96 -6.96 -5.29
N SER A 343 7.78 -7.16 -3.97
CA SER A 343 6.56 -6.76 -3.28
C SER A 343 6.26 -5.28 -3.41
N PHE A 344 7.30 -4.45 -3.31
CA PHE A 344 7.16 -3.01 -3.47
C PHE A 344 6.65 -2.65 -4.88
N GLN A 345 7.19 -3.30 -5.91
CA GLN A 345 6.74 -3.14 -7.29
C GLN A 345 5.30 -3.64 -7.48
N HIS A 346 4.95 -4.81 -6.94
CA HIS A 346 3.59 -5.34 -7.02
C HIS A 346 2.56 -4.42 -6.35
N MET A 347 2.89 -3.82 -5.21
CA MET A 347 1.99 -2.87 -4.57
C MET A 347 1.83 -1.59 -5.39
N ASN A 348 2.90 -1.12 -6.03
CA ASN A 348 2.82 0.00 -6.95
C ASN A 348 1.86 -0.28 -8.12
N GLU A 349 2.03 -1.42 -8.80
CA GLU A 349 1.16 -1.85 -9.90
C GLU A 349 -0.30 -1.99 -9.44
N ALA A 350 -0.52 -2.70 -8.34
CA ALA A 350 -1.84 -2.90 -7.77
C ALA A 350 -2.57 -1.57 -7.49
N LEU A 351 -1.84 -0.57 -6.99
CA LEU A 351 -2.42 0.74 -6.72
C LEU A 351 -2.72 1.53 -8.01
N CYS A 352 -1.85 1.44 -9.01
CA CYS A 352 -2.08 2.04 -10.34
C CYS A 352 -3.31 1.44 -10.99
N ASP A 353 -3.42 0.10 -11.01
CA ASP A 353 -4.54 -0.62 -11.62
C ASP A 353 -5.84 -0.36 -10.88
N TYR A 354 -5.82 -0.32 -9.55
CA TYR A 354 -6.99 0.03 -8.75
C TYR A 354 -7.51 1.42 -9.10
N ARG A 355 -6.64 2.42 -9.15
CA ARG A 355 -7.01 3.80 -9.50
C ARG A 355 -7.59 3.90 -10.90
N ARG A 356 -6.96 3.23 -11.87
CA ARG A 356 -7.41 3.21 -13.28
C ARG A 356 -8.80 2.58 -13.41
N ARG A 357 -9.01 1.42 -12.78
CA ARG A 357 -10.32 0.74 -12.81
C ARG A 357 -11.39 1.54 -12.09
N LEU A 358 -11.06 2.10 -10.92
CA LEU A 358 -12.00 2.93 -10.19
C LEU A 358 -12.40 4.16 -11.01
N TYR A 359 -11.45 4.81 -11.66
CA TYR A 359 -11.73 5.95 -12.53
C TYR A 359 -12.67 5.57 -13.69
N ALA A 360 -12.38 4.47 -14.36
CA ALA A 360 -13.26 3.97 -15.42
C ALA A 360 -14.65 3.64 -14.91
N LEU A 361 -14.75 2.90 -13.79
CA LEU A 361 -16.03 2.51 -13.19
C LEU A 361 -16.88 3.73 -12.77
N VAL A 362 -16.25 4.75 -12.20
CA VAL A 362 -16.96 5.95 -11.75
C VAL A 362 -17.55 6.74 -12.91
N HIS A 363 -16.92 6.71 -14.08
CA HIS A 363 -17.38 7.44 -15.27
C HIS A 363 -18.14 6.56 -16.27
N GLU A 364 -18.28 5.26 -16.01
CA GLU A 364 -19.04 4.32 -16.83
C GLU A 364 -20.53 4.74 -16.94
N GLY A 365 -21.03 4.88 -18.14
CA GLY A 365 -22.41 5.28 -18.42
C GLY A 365 -22.78 6.71 -18.03
N VAL A 366 -21.80 7.54 -17.68
CA VAL A 366 -22.01 8.96 -17.40
C VAL A 366 -22.06 9.73 -18.73
N LEU A 367 -22.91 10.76 -18.80
CA LEU A 367 -22.90 11.65 -19.95
C LEU A 367 -21.49 12.25 -20.13
N ALA A 368 -20.98 12.17 -21.36
CA ALA A 368 -19.59 12.56 -21.71
C ALA A 368 -18.48 11.64 -21.12
N GLU A 369 -18.75 10.34 -20.98
CA GLU A 369 -17.75 9.34 -20.57
C GLU A 369 -16.45 9.44 -21.37
N GLU A 370 -16.55 9.53 -22.72
CA GLU A 370 -15.38 9.66 -23.60
C GLU A 370 -14.54 10.91 -23.28
N TRP A 371 -15.17 12.02 -22.93
CA TRP A 371 -14.46 13.23 -22.54
C TRP A 371 -13.65 13.02 -21.26
N PHE A 372 -14.20 12.33 -20.26
CA PHE A 372 -13.47 12.01 -19.04
C PHE A 372 -12.27 11.11 -19.31
N LEU A 373 -12.41 10.13 -20.20
CA LEU A 373 -11.31 9.24 -20.58
C LEU A 373 -10.19 10.00 -21.33
N ILE A 374 -10.55 10.92 -22.25
CA ILE A 374 -9.58 11.77 -22.95
C ILE A 374 -8.85 12.67 -21.96
N GLN A 375 -9.57 13.31 -21.04
CA GLN A 375 -8.96 14.17 -20.01
C GLN A 375 -8.01 13.40 -19.10
N GLU A 376 -8.30 12.14 -18.79
CA GLU A 376 -7.40 11.29 -18.02
C GLU A 376 -6.12 10.96 -18.80
N GLN A 377 -6.28 10.65 -20.10
CA GLN A 377 -5.11 10.39 -20.97
C GLN A 377 -4.21 11.63 -21.11
N GLU A 378 -4.79 12.82 -21.29
CA GLU A 378 -4.04 14.08 -21.37
C GLU A 378 -3.30 14.37 -20.04
N ARG A 379 -3.96 14.17 -18.89
CA ARG A 379 -3.32 14.31 -17.57
C ARG A 379 -2.19 13.32 -17.38
N HIS A 380 -2.41 12.06 -17.78
CA HIS A 380 -1.37 11.04 -17.71
C HIS A 380 -0.17 11.41 -18.57
N ALA A 381 -0.38 11.91 -19.80
CA ALA A 381 0.68 12.36 -20.68
C ALA A 381 1.47 13.54 -20.08
N VAL A 382 0.82 14.53 -19.47
CA VAL A 382 1.49 15.62 -18.76
C VAL A 382 2.32 15.10 -17.58
N SER A 383 1.76 14.15 -16.83
CA SER A 383 2.44 13.52 -15.70
C SER A 383 3.66 12.70 -16.14
N LEU A 384 3.58 11.99 -17.27
CA LEU A 384 4.71 11.27 -17.86
C LEU A 384 5.85 12.21 -18.27
N ASN A 385 5.54 13.41 -18.77
CA ASN A 385 6.55 14.42 -19.05
C ASN A 385 7.28 14.88 -17.76
N GLN A 386 6.55 15.05 -16.66
CA GLN A 386 7.15 15.36 -15.36
C GLN A 386 8.02 14.22 -14.86
N LEU A 387 7.58 12.98 -14.98
CA LEU A 387 8.36 11.79 -14.66
C LEU A 387 9.65 11.74 -15.48
N THR A 388 9.55 11.99 -16.79
CA THR A 388 10.70 12.04 -17.70
C THR A 388 11.76 13.04 -17.24
N GLN A 389 11.34 14.27 -16.94
CA GLN A 389 12.25 15.30 -16.41
C GLN A 389 12.87 14.89 -15.08
N ARG A 390 12.09 14.24 -14.21
CA ARG A 390 12.61 13.76 -12.93
C ARG A 390 13.63 12.64 -13.07
N ILE A 391 13.40 11.69 -13.97
CA ILE A 391 14.35 10.61 -14.29
C ILE A 391 15.66 11.19 -14.82
N ILE A 392 15.60 12.19 -15.71
CA ILE A 392 16.79 12.90 -16.21
C ILE A 392 17.56 13.56 -15.06
N GLN A 393 16.87 14.27 -14.17
CA GLN A 393 17.49 14.93 -13.01
C GLN A 393 18.18 13.91 -12.08
N LEU A 394 17.50 12.81 -11.76
CA LEU A 394 18.06 11.75 -10.94
C LEU A 394 19.27 11.09 -11.61
N GLY A 395 19.18 10.81 -12.90
CA GLY A 395 20.26 10.18 -13.66
C GLY A 395 21.51 11.05 -13.78
N ARG A 396 21.33 12.34 -14.07
CA ARG A 396 22.45 13.31 -14.15
C ARG A 396 23.06 13.61 -12.77
N GLY A 397 22.24 13.61 -11.72
CA GLY A 397 22.68 13.86 -10.35
C GLY A 397 23.52 12.74 -9.71
N GLN A 398 23.40 11.55 -10.24
CA GLN A 398 24.09 10.36 -9.72
C GLN A 398 25.11 9.85 -10.72
N ARG A 399 26.25 9.41 -10.24
CA ARG A 399 27.25 8.81 -11.13
C ARG A 399 26.94 7.36 -11.48
N VAL A 400 26.11 6.64 -10.75
CA VAL A 400 25.79 5.24 -11.01
C VAL A 400 24.42 5.07 -11.65
N ARG A 401 24.25 4.00 -12.41
CA ARG A 401 23.47 4.08 -13.56
C ARG A 401 22.92 2.75 -14.00
N ARG A 402 22.38 2.00 -13.04
CA ARG A 402 21.56 0.85 -13.32
C ARG A 402 20.12 1.28 -13.40
N TRP A 403 19.45 0.94 -14.46
CA TRP A 403 18.05 1.30 -14.63
C TRP A 403 17.14 0.84 -13.49
N PRO A 404 17.25 -0.41 -13.01
CA PRO A 404 16.41 -0.86 -11.91
C PRO A 404 16.53 -0.02 -10.63
N ASP A 405 17.74 0.44 -10.30
CA ASP A 405 17.98 1.27 -9.12
C ASP A 405 17.38 2.68 -9.29
N LEU A 406 17.56 3.27 -10.47
CA LEU A 406 17.01 4.57 -10.81
C LEU A 406 15.49 4.53 -10.87
N ARG A 407 14.92 3.48 -11.49
CA ARG A 407 13.48 3.24 -11.53
C ARG A 407 12.91 3.12 -10.12
N GLN A 408 13.56 2.36 -9.24
CA GLN A 408 13.13 2.24 -7.85
C GLN A 408 13.15 3.59 -7.13
N GLN A 409 14.18 4.41 -7.33
CA GLN A 409 14.26 5.73 -6.72
C GLN A 409 13.14 6.65 -7.22
N ALA A 410 12.87 6.68 -8.53
CA ALA A 410 11.77 7.43 -9.09
C ALA A 410 10.40 6.92 -8.58
N MET A 411 10.25 5.58 -8.47
CA MET A 411 9.03 4.97 -7.94
C MET A 411 8.78 5.34 -6.47
N LEU A 412 9.80 5.53 -5.65
CA LEU A 412 9.64 5.99 -4.25
C LEU A 412 8.98 7.37 -4.18
N GLU A 413 9.24 8.25 -5.15
CA GLU A 413 8.66 9.59 -5.21
C GLU A 413 7.24 9.58 -5.80
N TYR A 414 6.97 8.70 -6.76
CA TYR A 414 5.71 8.62 -7.51
C TYR A 414 4.94 7.31 -7.26
N PHE A 415 5.03 6.79 -6.04
CA PHE A 415 4.44 5.50 -5.71
C PHE A 415 2.94 5.44 -6.00
N GLY A 416 2.52 4.43 -6.79
CA GLY A 416 1.14 4.22 -7.22
C GLY A 416 0.62 5.24 -8.24
N GLN A 417 1.49 5.98 -8.94
CA GLN A 417 1.09 6.92 -9.99
C GLN A 417 1.39 6.38 -11.39
N PHE A 418 2.52 5.71 -11.54
CA PHE A 418 3.00 5.18 -12.81
C PHE A 418 3.24 3.67 -12.68
N THR A 419 2.90 2.95 -13.74
CA THR A 419 3.17 1.52 -13.84
C THR A 419 4.64 1.27 -14.20
N LEU A 420 5.11 0.04 -14.00
CA LEU A 420 6.45 -0.37 -14.47
C LEU A 420 6.60 -0.14 -15.98
N SER A 421 5.53 -0.38 -16.73
CA SER A 421 5.51 -0.12 -18.18
C SER A 421 5.69 1.37 -18.50
N ASP A 422 5.10 2.27 -17.72
CA ASP A 422 5.30 3.72 -17.89
C ASP A 422 6.77 4.11 -17.66
N TYR A 423 7.38 3.60 -16.57
CA TYR A 423 8.81 3.84 -16.29
C TYR A 423 9.70 3.33 -17.42
N ASP A 424 9.46 2.09 -17.86
CA ASP A 424 10.24 1.46 -18.91
C ASP A 424 10.03 2.17 -20.28
N GLY A 425 8.82 2.61 -20.57
CA GLY A 425 8.51 3.43 -21.75
C GLY A 425 9.26 4.78 -21.76
N VAL A 426 9.32 5.46 -20.62
CA VAL A 426 10.11 6.69 -20.48
C VAL A 426 11.60 6.42 -20.72
N MET A 427 12.17 5.34 -20.18
CA MET A 427 13.57 4.99 -20.40
C MET A 427 13.85 4.67 -21.87
N GLN A 428 12.96 3.93 -22.52
CA GLN A 428 13.09 3.64 -23.97
C GLN A 428 13.07 4.93 -24.80
N HIS A 429 12.19 5.87 -24.48
CA HIS A 429 12.16 7.18 -25.15
C HIS A 429 13.46 7.96 -24.95
N LEU A 430 14.03 7.96 -23.74
CA LEU A 430 15.29 8.62 -23.42
C LEU A 430 16.48 7.99 -24.14
N LEU A 431 16.47 6.68 -24.35
CA LEU A 431 17.47 5.98 -25.15
C LEU A 431 17.34 6.32 -26.64
N GLN A 432 16.12 6.38 -27.17
CA GLN A 432 15.85 6.73 -28.56
C GLN A 432 16.21 8.20 -28.90
N SER A 433 15.91 9.12 -27.98
CA SER A 433 16.25 10.54 -28.14
C SER A 433 17.75 10.83 -27.99
N GLY A 434 18.51 9.85 -27.49
CA GLY A 434 19.95 9.96 -27.26
C GLY A 434 20.32 10.80 -26.02
N GLU A 435 19.38 11.16 -25.16
CA GLU A 435 19.62 11.76 -23.83
C GLU A 435 20.39 10.82 -22.91
N VAL A 436 20.21 9.52 -23.11
CA VAL A 436 20.86 8.45 -22.39
C VAL A 436 21.47 7.46 -23.38
N ARG A 437 22.67 6.98 -23.09
CA ARG A 437 23.28 5.84 -23.77
C ARG A 437 23.31 4.66 -22.81
N CYS A 438 23.17 3.45 -23.33
CA CYS A 438 23.26 2.24 -22.54
C CYS A 438 24.48 1.40 -22.99
N GLU A 439 25.33 1.06 -22.05
CA GLU A 439 26.37 0.04 -22.25
C GLU A 439 25.76 -1.33 -21.91
N TRP A 440 25.38 -2.04 -22.97
CA TRP A 440 24.75 -3.36 -22.86
C TRP A 440 25.80 -4.43 -22.57
N ARG A 441 25.68 -5.14 -21.48
CA ARG A 441 26.57 -6.26 -21.16
C ARG A 441 26.27 -7.53 -21.96
N ARG A 442 25.02 -7.71 -22.40
CA ARG A 442 24.62 -8.83 -23.24
C ARG A 442 24.36 -8.30 -24.64
N PRO A 443 24.93 -8.96 -25.70
CA PRO A 443 24.64 -8.57 -27.08
C PRO A 443 23.13 -8.73 -27.32
N ARG A 444 22.52 -7.72 -27.93
CA ARG A 444 21.14 -7.78 -28.36
C ARG A 444 21.04 -8.71 -29.55
N LEU A 445 20.08 -9.64 -29.52
CA LEU A 445 19.84 -10.59 -30.61
C LEU A 445 19.20 -9.92 -31.82
N THR A 446 18.41 -8.85 -31.60
CA THR A 446 17.82 -8.00 -32.65
C THR A 446 17.82 -6.54 -32.20
N SER A 447 18.04 -5.62 -33.14
CA SER A 447 18.05 -4.16 -32.86
C SER A 447 16.64 -3.57 -32.75
N GLU A 448 15.59 -4.35 -33.02
CA GLU A 448 14.22 -3.86 -33.20
C GLU A 448 13.37 -3.97 -31.92
N ASP A 449 13.76 -4.83 -30.96
CA ASP A 449 12.99 -4.97 -29.75
C ASP A 449 13.25 -3.81 -28.77
N PRO A 450 12.22 -3.08 -28.33
CA PRO A 450 12.36 -2.06 -27.31
C PRO A 450 12.61 -2.71 -25.96
N VAL A 451 13.88 -2.96 -25.63
CA VAL A 451 14.27 -3.61 -24.37
C VAL A 451 14.70 -2.55 -23.38
N SER A 452 14.17 -2.61 -22.16
CA SER A 452 14.66 -1.81 -21.04
C SER A 452 15.99 -2.35 -20.51
N PRO A 453 16.93 -1.47 -20.09
CA PRO A 453 18.20 -1.90 -19.51
C PRO A 453 18.00 -2.78 -18.28
N GLY A 454 18.78 -3.87 -18.22
CA GLY A 454 18.75 -4.82 -17.10
C GLY A 454 19.64 -4.44 -15.91
N ASN A 455 19.78 -5.37 -14.98
CA ASN A 455 20.59 -5.16 -13.76
C ASN A 455 22.07 -4.97 -14.02
N ASP A 456 22.58 -5.53 -15.11
CA ASP A 456 24.00 -5.52 -15.46
C ASP A 456 24.38 -4.39 -16.41
N ASP A 457 23.40 -3.74 -17.03
CA ASP A 457 23.60 -2.70 -18.01
C ASP A 457 23.87 -1.34 -17.33
N LEU A 458 24.71 -0.51 -17.96
CA LEU A 458 25.10 0.79 -17.42
C LEU A 458 24.54 1.93 -18.27
N LEU A 459 23.89 2.89 -17.62
CA LEU A 459 23.39 4.11 -18.23
C LEU A 459 24.42 5.23 -18.17
N ILE A 460 24.64 5.90 -19.30
CA ILE A 460 25.49 7.09 -19.43
C ILE A 460 24.62 8.26 -19.83
N TRP A 461 24.54 9.26 -18.98
CA TRP A 461 23.75 10.47 -19.16
C TRP A 461 24.56 11.56 -19.88
N ARG A 462 23.91 12.26 -20.81
CA ARG A 462 24.47 13.43 -21.49
C ARG A 462 24.28 14.73 -20.74
#